data_ccbe9f98cfb4286f88648293f5c0e9ea
#
_entry.id   ccbe9f98cfb4286f88648293f5c0e9ea
#
_cell.length_a   1.000
_cell.length_b   1.000
_cell.length_c   1.000
_cell.angle_alpha   90.00
_cell.angle_beta   90.00
_cell.angle_gamma   90.00
#
_symmetry.space_group_name_H-M   'P 1'
#
loop_
_entity.id
_entity.type
_entity.pdbx_description
1 polymer ?
#
loop_
_entity_poly.entity_id
_entity_poly.type
_entity_poly.pdbx_seq_one_letter_code
_entity_poly.pdbx_strand_id
1 'polypeptide(L)'
;MAKLSCCQVLVGQRPAGMQGLTELFDELYEEGRQPGEGDLGRELVERARAHNYIPRAAVGDYAQALLREYRKYTEQRAGGSKPQPVDYGTWRGHPREQIPWFPTVAADLCNGCGVCLDLCTYGALAPTPDGRVQVVEPFKCVVGCSSCATICKPKAITFPPRTILDGFRPGR
;
A
#
# COMPACT_ATOMS: atom_id res chain seq x y z
N MET A 1 -13.43 0.52 24.90
CA MET A 1 -13.13 -0.22 23.64
C MET A 1 -11.84 0.35 23.06
N ALA A 2 -10.81 -0.46 22.89
CA ALA A 2 -9.58 -0.02 22.25
C ALA A 2 -9.90 0.39 20.79
N LYS A 3 -9.39 1.53 20.36
CA LYS A 3 -9.55 1.99 18.99
C LYS A 3 -8.61 1.13 18.12
N LEU A 4 -9.19 0.38 17.18
CA LEU A 4 -8.40 -0.42 16.23
C LEU A 4 -7.55 0.50 15.34
N SER A 5 -6.35 0.04 15.02
CA SER A 5 -5.50 0.72 14.03
C SER A 5 -6.21 0.74 12.67
N CYS A 6 -6.02 1.82 11.93
CA CYS A 6 -6.52 1.91 10.56
C CYS A 6 -5.32 2.14 9.63
N CYS A 7 -5.14 1.27 8.65
CA CYS A 7 -4.09 1.40 7.66
C CYS A 7 -4.65 1.19 6.25
N GLN A 8 -3.93 1.69 5.26
CA GLN A 8 -4.25 1.40 3.87
C GLN A 8 -3.29 0.35 3.32
N VAL A 9 -3.88 -0.64 2.67
CA VAL A 9 -3.16 -1.72 2.02
C VAL A 9 -3.40 -1.63 0.53
N LEU A 10 -2.35 -1.80 -0.26
CA LEU A 10 -2.48 -1.85 -1.71
C LEU A 10 -2.90 -3.26 -2.14
N VAL A 11 -4.17 -3.41 -2.55
CA VAL A 11 -4.74 -4.68 -3.02
C VAL A 11 -4.78 -4.65 -4.54
N GLY A 12 -3.96 -5.46 -5.18
CA GLY A 12 -3.69 -5.28 -6.61
C GLY A 12 -3.10 -3.88 -6.85
N GLN A 13 -3.81 -3.04 -7.57
CA GLN A 13 -3.44 -1.64 -7.81
C GLN A 13 -4.39 -0.63 -7.14
N ARG A 14 -5.23 -1.08 -6.20
CA ARG A 14 -6.21 -0.23 -5.52
C ARG A 14 -5.93 -0.17 -4.03
N PRO A 15 -5.97 1.02 -3.41
CA PRO A 15 -5.88 1.12 -1.97
C PRO A 15 -7.17 0.61 -1.33
N ALA A 16 -7.01 -0.18 -0.29
CA ALA A 16 -8.09 -0.60 0.59
C ALA A 16 -7.79 -0.14 2.01
N GLY A 17 -8.70 0.63 2.61
CA GLY A 17 -8.64 0.97 4.02
C GLY A 17 -9.00 -0.25 4.85
N MET A 18 -8.13 -0.64 5.79
CA MET A 18 -8.34 -1.81 6.62
C MET A 18 -8.14 -1.48 8.10
N GLN A 19 -9.00 -2.03 8.95
CA GLN A 19 -8.96 -1.86 10.39
C GLN A 19 -8.42 -3.10 11.07
N GLY A 20 -7.67 -2.90 12.17
CA GLY A 20 -7.20 -3.98 13.04
C GLY A 20 -6.06 -4.83 12.47
N LEU A 21 -5.38 -4.38 11.40
CA LEU A 21 -4.31 -5.18 10.80
C LEU A 21 -3.05 -5.24 11.67
N THR A 22 -2.71 -4.15 12.34
CA THR A 22 -1.53 -4.13 13.22
C THR A 22 -1.73 -5.10 14.37
N GLU A 23 -2.92 -5.10 14.96
CA GLU A 23 -3.31 -5.98 16.05
C GLU A 23 -3.30 -7.44 15.58
N LEU A 24 -3.85 -7.73 14.40
CA LEU A 24 -3.82 -9.06 13.80
C LEU A 24 -2.40 -9.55 13.53
N PHE A 25 -1.52 -8.68 13.06
CA PHE A 25 -0.13 -9.03 12.79
C PHE A 25 0.67 -9.26 14.09
N ASP A 26 0.38 -8.46 15.14
CA ASP A 26 0.95 -8.68 16.48
C ASP A 26 0.55 -10.09 17.00
N GLU A 27 -0.74 -10.44 16.94
CA GLU A 27 -1.24 -11.76 17.36
C GLU A 27 -0.55 -12.90 16.63
N LEU A 28 -0.51 -12.87 15.29
CA LEU A 28 0.12 -13.90 14.48
C LEU A 28 1.62 -14.03 14.74
N TYR A 29 2.29 -12.90 14.97
CA TYR A 29 3.71 -12.91 15.31
C TYR A 29 3.97 -13.54 16.67
N GLU A 30 3.14 -13.26 17.67
CA GLU A 30 3.20 -13.86 19.00
C GLU A 30 2.84 -15.36 18.97
N GLU A 31 1.94 -15.78 18.07
CA GLU A 31 1.66 -17.19 17.77
C GLU A 31 2.83 -17.91 17.07
N GLY A 32 3.89 -17.18 16.66
CA GLY A 32 5.06 -17.72 15.97
C GLY A 32 4.83 -18.05 14.49
N ARG A 33 3.76 -17.53 13.88
CA ARG A 33 3.41 -17.81 12.48
C ARG A 33 4.41 -17.15 11.52
N GLN A 34 4.90 -17.93 10.55
CA GLN A 34 5.87 -17.46 9.58
C GLN A 34 5.20 -17.14 8.22
N PRO A 35 5.65 -16.10 7.50
CA PRO A 35 5.02 -15.69 6.22
C PRO A 35 5.01 -16.72 5.09
N GLY A 36 5.74 -17.83 5.26
CA GLY A 36 5.81 -18.92 4.28
C GLY A 36 5.02 -20.17 4.65
N GLU A 37 4.31 -20.17 5.78
CA GLU A 37 3.62 -21.36 6.29
C GLU A 37 2.23 -21.54 5.70
N GLY A 38 1.99 -22.70 5.11
CA GLY A 38 0.67 -23.16 4.68
C GLY A 38 -0.09 -22.14 3.82
N ASP A 39 -1.39 -21.99 4.09
CA ASP A 39 -2.26 -21.02 3.43
C ASP A 39 -2.50 -19.76 4.31
N LEU A 40 -1.41 -19.23 4.89
CA LEU A 40 -1.46 -18.07 5.77
C LEU A 40 -2.15 -16.86 5.12
N GLY A 41 -2.03 -16.70 3.80
CA GLY A 41 -2.70 -15.61 3.10
C GLY A 41 -4.22 -15.68 3.23
N ARG A 42 -4.82 -16.87 3.13
CA ARG A 42 -6.25 -17.05 3.35
C ARG A 42 -6.63 -16.87 4.82
N GLU A 43 -5.83 -17.40 5.73
CA GLU A 43 -6.05 -17.21 7.16
C GLU A 43 -6.06 -15.72 7.53
N LEU A 44 -5.13 -14.93 7.00
CA LEU A 44 -5.11 -13.48 7.17
C LEU A 44 -6.40 -12.83 6.68
N VAL A 45 -6.91 -13.23 5.52
CA VAL A 45 -8.19 -12.72 5.00
C VAL A 45 -9.35 -13.08 5.93
N GLU A 46 -9.44 -14.33 6.38
CA GLU A 46 -10.53 -14.75 7.25
C GLU A 46 -10.51 -14.03 8.60
N ARG A 47 -9.34 -13.88 9.23
CA ARG A 47 -9.22 -13.11 10.48
C ARG A 47 -9.50 -11.61 10.25
N ALA A 48 -9.02 -11.02 9.16
CA ALA A 48 -9.25 -9.61 8.85
C ALA A 48 -10.73 -9.29 8.60
N ARG A 49 -11.54 -10.25 8.17
CA ARG A 49 -12.99 -10.09 7.98
C ARG A 49 -13.75 -9.73 9.24
N ALA A 50 -13.19 -10.00 10.42
CA ALA A 50 -13.82 -9.59 11.68
C ALA A 50 -14.11 -8.08 11.74
N HIS A 51 -13.29 -7.27 11.06
CA HIS A 51 -13.38 -5.81 11.08
C HIS A 51 -13.44 -5.17 9.68
N ASN A 52 -13.40 -5.99 8.62
CA ASN A 52 -13.30 -5.50 7.25
C ASN A 52 -14.24 -6.25 6.29
N TYR A 53 -14.85 -5.50 5.39
CA TYR A 53 -15.56 -6.10 4.28
C TYR A 53 -14.57 -6.48 3.16
N ILE A 54 -14.41 -7.78 2.90
CA ILE A 54 -13.57 -8.31 1.83
C ILE A 54 -14.45 -9.08 0.84
N PRO A 55 -14.63 -8.59 -0.41
CA PRO A 55 -15.43 -9.26 -1.42
C PRO A 55 -14.93 -10.68 -1.72
N ARG A 56 -15.84 -11.63 -1.92
CA ARG A 56 -15.46 -13.03 -2.23
C ARG A 56 -14.61 -13.15 -3.47
N ALA A 57 -14.90 -12.35 -4.50
CA ALA A 57 -14.14 -12.35 -5.76
C ALA A 57 -12.72 -11.80 -5.62
N ALA A 58 -12.44 -11.03 -4.56
CA ALA A 58 -11.12 -10.39 -4.34
C ALA A 58 -10.28 -11.10 -3.27
N VAL A 59 -10.70 -12.25 -2.76
CA VAL A 59 -9.99 -12.98 -1.68
C VAL A 59 -8.54 -13.25 -2.05
N GLY A 60 -8.26 -13.65 -3.28
CA GLY A 60 -6.90 -13.93 -3.75
C GLY A 60 -6.00 -12.68 -3.70
N ASP A 61 -6.51 -11.55 -4.17
CA ASP A 61 -5.76 -10.28 -4.19
C ASP A 61 -5.49 -9.78 -2.76
N TYR A 62 -6.50 -9.88 -1.88
CA TYR A 62 -6.34 -9.54 -0.47
C TYR A 62 -5.35 -10.47 0.23
N ALA A 63 -5.41 -11.78 -0.03
CA ALA A 63 -4.49 -12.74 0.56
C ALA A 63 -3.03 -12.42 0.21
N GLN A 64 -2.74 -12.12 -1.05
CA GLN A 64 -1.42 -11.71 -1.50
C GLN A 64 -0.98 -10.38 -0.86
N ALA A 65 -1.88 -9.41 -0.82
CA ALA A 65 -1.59 -8.09 -0.24
C ALA A 65 -1.29 -8.20 1.26
N LEU A 66 -2.15 -8.88 2.02
CA LEU A 66 -1.97 -9.06 3.47
C LEU A 66 -0.72 -9.87 3.81
N LEU A 67 -0.43 -10.92 3.05
CA LEU A 67 0.78 -11.71 3.22
C LEU A 67 2.05 -10.88 2.96
N ARG A 68 2.03 -10.00 1.97
CA ARG A 68 3.12 -9.06 1.70
C ARG A 68 3.32 -8.09 2.86
N GLU A 69 2.25 -7.50 3.39
CA GLU A 69 2.35 -6.58 4.52
C GLU A 69 2.78 -7.30 5.80
N TYR A 70 2.29 -8.53 6.04
CA TYR A 70 2.73 -9.33 7.17
C TYR A 70 4.20 -9.72 7.09
N ARG A 71 4.73 -10.01 5.89
CA ARG A 71 6.17 -10.25 5.69
C ARG A 71 7.01 -9.04 6.08
N LYS A 72 6.62 -7.85 5.62
CA LYS A 72 7.28 -6.60 6.02
C LYS A 72 7.25 -6.41 7.54
N TYR A 73 6.09 -6.70 8.15
CA TYR A 73 5.91 -6.62 9.60
C TYR A 73 6.87 -7.55 10.34
N THR A 74 6.97 -8.83 9.94
CA THR A 74 7.87 -9.81 10.58
C THR A 74 9.34 -9.44 10.41
N GLU A 75 9.74 -8.93 9.24
CA GLU A 75 11.10 -8.44 8.98
C GLU A 75 11.47 -7.27 9.91
N GLN A 76 10.57 -6.32 10.10
CA GLN A 76 10.78 -5.19 11.00
C GLN A 76 10.86 -5.65 12.47
N ARG A 77 10.01 -6.58 12.89
CA ARG A 77 10.03 -7.16 14.25
C ARG A 77 11.32 -7.95 14.53
N ALA A 78 11.81 -8.70 13.54
CA ALA A 78 13.06 -9.43 13.64
C ALA A 78 14.28 -8.50 13.81
N GLY A 79 14.21 -7.28 13.26
CA GLY A 79 15.20 -6.22 13.48
C GLY A 79 15.16 -5.57 14.86
N GLY A 80 14.34 -6.06 15.78
CA GLY A 80 14.24 -5.60 17.18
C GLY A 80 13.39 -4.36 17.39
N SER A 81 12.70 -3.88 16.35
CA SER A 81 11.81 -2.72 16.44
C SER A 81 10.37 -3.14 16.22
N LYS A 82 9.48 -2.81 17.17
CA LYS A 82 8.04 -2.92 16.88
C LYS A 82 7.72 -1.94 15.75
N PRO A 83 7.08 -2.39 14.64
CA PRO A 83 6.72 -1.51 13.57
C PRO A 83 5.86 -0.37 14.10
N GLN A 84 6.39 0.83 14.04
CA GLN A 84 5.60 2.01 14.35
C GLN A 84 4.82 2.42 13.09
N PRO A 85 3.58 2.90 13.22
CA PRO A 85 2.88 3.50 12.10
C PRO A 85 3.79 4.54 11.46
N VAL A 86 4.05 4.40 10.17
CA VAL A 86 4.84 5.37 9.43
C VAL A 86 4.03 6.67 9.40
N ASP A 87 4.58 7.74 9.94
CA ASP A 87 3.98 9.07 9.81
C ASP A 87 4.35 9.64 8.44
N TYR A 88 3.38 9.65 7.54
CA TYR A 88 3.52 10.27 6.23
C TYR A 88 3.21 11.78 6.26
N GLY A 89 2.96 12.34 7.45
CA GLY A 89 2.61 13.74 7.64
C GLY A 89 1.21 14.09 7.16
N THR A 90 1.02 15.39 6.94
CA THR A 90 -0.27 15.93 6.52
C THR A 90 -0.14 16.77 5.24
N TRP A 91 -1.21 16.82 4.48
CA TRP A 91 -1.34 17.75 3.36
C TRP A 91 -2.63 18.54 3.52
N ARG A 92 -2.55 19.86 3.56
CA ARG A 92 -3.66 20.77 3.82
C ARG A 92 -4.45 20.44 5.11
N GLY A 93 -3.75 19.92 6.14
CA GLY A 93 -4.36 19.54 7.42
C GLY A 93 -5.01 18.15 7.44
N HIS A 94 -4.99 17.42 6.33
CA HIS A 94 -5.49 16.04 6.25
C HIS A 94 -4.32 15.05 6.32
N PRO A 95 -4.43 13.94 7.09
CA PRO A 95 -3.44 12.88 7.07
C PRO A 95 -3.17 12.39 5.65
N ARG A 96 -1.89 12.17 5.31
CA ARG A 96 -1.47 11.78 3.96
C ARG A 96 -2.19 10.52 3.48
N GLU A 97 -2.43 9.57 4.36
CA GLU A 97 -3.06 8.28 4.09
C GLU A 97 -4.55 8.40 3.69
N GLN A 98 -5.19 9.51 4.01
CA GLN A 98 -6.57 9.78 3.60
C GLN A 98 -6.67 10.35 2.18
N ILE A 99 -5.53 10.74 1.59
CA ILE A 99 -5.50 11.39 0.27
C ILE A 99 -5.13 10.34 -0.78
N PRO A 100 -6.08 9.90 -1.64
CA PRO A 100 -5.84 8.86 -2.62
C PRO A 100 -5.09 9.38 -3.87
N TRP A 101 -3.99 10.11 -3.65
CA TRP A 101 -3.12 10.63 -4.69
C TRP A 101 -1.83 9.83 -4.77
N PHE A 102 -1.77 8.87 -5.68
CA PHE A 102 -0.59 8.07 -5.99
C PHE A 102 -0.74 7.44 -7.37
N PRO A 103 0.37 7.00 -8.00
CA PRO A 103 0.32 6.42 -9.33
C PRO A 103 -0.31 5.02 -9.32
N THR A 104 -0.94 4.68 -10.43
CA THR A 104 -1.27 3.30 -10.80
C THR A 104 -0.42 2.91 -12.00
N VAL A 105 0.18 1.73 -11.94
CA VAL A 105 1.03 1.19 -13.02
C VAL A 105 0.31 0.04 -13.71
N ALA A 106 0.04 0.19 -15.01
CA ALA A 106 -0.46 -0.88 -15.86
C ALA A 106 0.72 -1.78 -16.27
N ALA A 107 0.78 -2.97 -15.69
CA ALA A 107 1.90 -3.89 -15.87
C ALA A 107 2.05 -4.37 -17.34
N ASP A 108 0.93 -4.52 -18.04
CA ASP A 108 0.86 -4.90 -19.45
C ASP A 108 1.44 -3.85 -20.40
N LEU A 109 1.39 -2.58 -20.02
CA LEU A 109 1.95 -1.45 -20.77
C LEU A 109 3.39 -1.12 -20.36
N CYS A 110 3.81 -1.53 -19.16
CA CYS A 110 5.14 -1.21 -18.64
C CYS A 110 6.20 -2.04 -19.35
N ASN A 111 7.15 -1.38 -20.02
CA ASN A 111 8.28 -2.01 -20.72
C ASN A 111 9.57 -2.09 -19.88
N GLY A 112 9.52 -1.73 -18.60
CA GLY A 112 10.67 -1.83 -17.70
C GLY A 112 11.81 -0.83 -17.97
N CYS A 113 11.57 0.27 -18.66
CA CYS A 113 12.63 1.24 -19.00
C CYS A 113 13.29 1.96 -17.82
N GLY A 114 12.73 1.88 -16.61
CA GLY A 114 13.32 2.40 -15.36
C GLY A 114 13.30 3.93 -15.18
N VAL A 115 12.99 4.72 -16.21
CA VAL A 115 13.08 6.20 -16.16
C VAL A 115 12.25 6.81 -15.02
N CYS A 116 11.10 6.22 -14.69
CA CYS A 116 10.27 6.66 -13.58
C CYS A 116 10.88 6.35 -12.21
N LEU A 117 11.72 5.32 -12.09
CA LEU A 117 12.47 4.99 -10.87
C LEU A 117 13.56 6.02 -10.62
N ASP A 118 14.29 6.39 -11.68
CA ASP A 118 15.36 7.39 -11.61
C ASP A 118 14.82 8.79 -11.26
N LEU A 119 13.59 9.09 -11.75
CA LEU A 119 12.95 10.38 -11.47
C LEU A 119 12.38 10.47 -10.07
N CYS A 120 11.81 9.36 -9.53
CA CYS A 120 11.09 9.38 -8.27
C CYS A 120 12.03 9.14 -7.08
N THR A 121 12.59 10.21 -6.54
CA THR A 121 13.50 10.16 -5.37
C THR A 121 12.76 9.88 -4.04
N TYR A 122 11.43 9.88 -4.05
CA TYR A 122 10.62 9.66 -2.84
C TYR A 122 10.41 8.17 -2.48
N GLY A 123 10.79 7.25 -3.36
CA GLY A 123 10.69 5.81 -3.10
C GLY A 123 9.26 5.25 -3.16
N ALA A 124 8.36 5.93 -3.87
CA ALA A 124 7.01 5.42 -4.08
C ALA A 124 6.94 4.23 -5.06
N LEU A 125 7.95 4.10 -5.92
CA LEU A 125 8.05 3.09 -6.96
C LEU A 125 9.26 2.17 -6.72
N ALA A 126 9.16 0.91 -7.11
CA ALA A 126 10.26 -0.03 -7.11
C ALA A 126 10.20 -0.96 -8.33
N PRO A 127 11.34 -1.55 -8.74
CA PRO A 127 11.33 -2.57 -9.79
C PRO A 127 10.69 -3.86 -9.29
N THR A 128 10.04 -4.58 -10.19
CA THR A 128 9.61 -5.96 -9.98
C THR A 128 10.71 -6.94 -10.40
N PRO A 129 10.68 -8.23 -9.99
CA PRO A 129 11.67 -9.22 -10.40
C PRO A 129 11.77 -9.42 -11.91
N ASP A 130 10.68 -9.17 -12.66
CA ASP A 130 10.63 -9.23 -14.13
C ASP A 130 11.07 -7.91 -14.80
N GLY A 131 11.62 -6.96 -14.03
CA GLY A 131 12.16 -5.70 -14.51
C GLY A 131 11.15 -4.60 -14.80
N ARG A 132 9.87 -4.83 -14.55
CA ARG A 132 8.83 -3.79 -14.64
C ARG A 132 8.83 -2.92 -13.40
N VAL A 133 7.88 -2.02 -13.28
CA VAL A 133 7.75 -1.09 -12.16
C VAL A 133 6.44 -1.32 -11.42
N GLN A 134 6.49 -1.24 -10.10
CA GLN A 134 5.32 -1.33 -9.22
C GLN A 134 5.31 -0.18 -8.20
N VAL A 135 4.14 0.12 -7.66
CA VAL A 135 3.97 1.03 -6.53
C VAL A 135 4.18 0.24 -5.25
N VAL A 136 5.14 0.66 -4.43
CA VAL A 136 5.47 -0.02 -3.15
C VAL A 136 5.12 0.84 -1.94
N GLU A 137 5.26 2.16 -2.06
CA GLU A 137 4.99 3.11 -0.98
C GLU A 137 4.10 4.26 -1.50
N PRO A 138 2.78 4.00 -1.69
CA PRO A 138 1.89 4.96 -2.33
C PRO A 138 1.84 6.31 -1.61
N PHE A 139 1.96 6.32 -0.28
CA PHE A 139 1.87 7.55 0.50
C PHE A 139 3.14 8.39 0.52
N LYS A 140 4.26 7.85 0.07
CA LYS A 140 5.48 8.63 -0.20
C LYS A 140 5.36 9.46 -1.47
N CYS A 141 4.39 9.17 -2.33
CA CYS A 141 4.12 10.01 -3.50
C CYS A 141 3.63 11.39 -3.07
N VAL A 142 4.27 12.44 -3.56
CA VAL A 142 3.92 13.83 -3.24
C VAL A 142 2.56 14.16 -3.84
N VAL A 143 1.64 14.69 -3.01
CA VAL A 143 0.30 15.05 -3.46
C VAL A 143 0.37 16.13 -4.53
N GLY A 144 -0.30 15.90 -5.65
CA GLY A 144 -0.28 16.78 -6.81
C GLY A 144 0.88 16.54 -7.79
N CYS A 145 1.88 15.73 -7.43
CA CYS A 145 2.94 15.34 -8.36
C CYS A 145 2.43 14.24 -9.32
N SER A 146 2.76 14.36 -10.59
CA SER A 146 2.47 13.37 -11.64
C SER A 146 3.60 13.24 -12.67
N SER A 147 4.81 13.63 -12.28
CA SER A 147 5.97 13.71 -13.18
C SER A 147 6.32 12.36 -13.81
N CYS A 148 6.23 11.26 -13.05
CA CYS A 148 6.48 9.91 -13.57
C CYS A 148 5.50 9.50 -14.69
N ALA A 149 4.23 9.92 -14.60
CA ALA A 149 3.26 9.69 -15.67
C ALA A 149 3.56 10.53 -16.91
N THR A 150 4.05 11.75 -16.72
CA THR A 150 4.39 12.68 -17.83
C THR A 150 5.53 12.12 -18.68
N ILE A 151 6.57 11.57 -18.07
CA ILE A 151 7.74 11.03 -18.77
C ILE A 151 7.57 9.59 -19.26
N CYS A 152 6.54 8.88 -18.79
CA CYS A 152 6.28 7.50 -19.18
C CYS A 152 5.88 7.41 -20.66
N LYS A 153 6.81 7.01 -21.52
CA LYS A 153 6.56 6.87 -22.97
C LYS A 153 5.43 5.88 -23.29
N PRO A 154 5.41 4.65 -22.70
CA PRO A 154 4.34 3.69 -22.96
C PRO A 154 3.01 4.05 -22.29
N LYS A 155 2.94 5.17 -21.53
CA LYS A 155 1.74 5.60 -20.79
C LYS A 155 1.21 4.56 -19.81
N ALA A 156 2.12 3.76 -19.25
CA ALA A 156 1.80 2.74 -18.27
C ALA A 156 1.44 3.31 -16.89
N ILE A 157 1.79 4.58 -16.60
CA ILE A 157 1.56 5.22 -15.31
C ILE A 157 0.42 6.22 -15.43
N THR A 158 -0.58 6.05 -14.58
CA THR A 158 -1.74 6.96 -14.50
C THR A 158 -1.93 7.45 -13.07
N PHE A 159 -2.61 8.58 -12.93
CA PHE A 159 -3.01 9.17 -11.66
C PHE A 159 -4.52 9.39 -11.63
N PRO A 160 -5.13 9.49 -10.44
CA PRO A 160 -6.50 9.96 -10.33
C PRO A 160 -6.64 11.39 -10.89
N PRO A 161 -7.85 11.80 -11.29
CA PRO A 161 -8.08 13.16 -11.76
C PRO A 161 -7.78 14.17 -10.65
N ARG A 162 -7.19 15.33 -11.00
CA ARG A 162 -6.82 16.36 -10.01
C ARG A 162 -8.00 16.88 -9.20
N THR A 163 -9.21 16.78 -9.73
CA THR A 163 -10.45 17.18 -9.05
C THR A 163 -10.69 16.41 -7.74
N ILE A 164 -10.09 15.23 -7.57
CA ILE A 164 -10.16 14.48 -6.30
C ILE A 164 -9.57 15.30 -5.13
N LEU A 165 -8.60 16.18 -5.42
CA LEU A 165 -7.93 17.01 -4.42
C LEU A 165 -8.78 18.19 -3.95
N ASP A 166 -9.87 18.51 -4.67
CA ASP A 166 -10.80 19.58 -4.29
C ASP A 166 -11.59 19.23 -3.02
N GLY A 167 -11.73 17.92 -2.73
CA GLY A 167 -12.32 17.45 -1.48
C GLY A 167 -11.46 17.70 -0.24
N PHE A 168 -10.15 17.94 -0.42
CA PHE A 168 -9.16 18.17 0.64
C PHE A 168 -8.78 19.64 0.73
N ARG A 169 -9.76 20.50 0.99
CA ARG A 169 -9.51 21.95 1.15
C ARG A 169 -8.91 22.21 2.52
N PRO A 170 -7.97 23.18 2.65
CA PRO A 170 -7.50 23.60 3.96
C PRO A 170 -8.71 24.04 4.80
N GLY A 171 -8.78 23.55 6.03
CA GLY A 171 -9.79 24.01 6.98
C GLY A 171 -9.73 25.52 7.14
N ARG A 172 -10.89 26.17 7.22
CA ARG A 172 -11.01 27.59 7.55
C ARG A 172 -10.73 27.79 9.02
#